data_5125baa68351759f1e720ab5c511f2d3
#
_entry.id   5125baa68351759f1e720ab5c511f2d3
#
_cell.length_a   1.000
_cell.length_b   1.000
_cell.length_c   1.000
_cell.angle_alpha   90.00
_cell.angle_beta   90.00
_cell.angle_gamma   90.00
#
_symmetry.space_group_name_H-M   'P 1'
#
loop_
_entity.id
_entity.type
_entity.pdbx_description
1 polymer ?
#
loop_
_entity_poly.entity_id
_entity_poly.type
_entity_poly.pdbx_seq_one_letter_code
_entity_poly.pdbx_strand_id
1 'polypeptide(L)'
;MGDCTVRAISTATDNGWMETYLDLCLFGLLMADMPSANSVTTAYLRNKGFRRRTIPDDCPDCYTIEDFCKDHPKGTFVIGTGSHLTTVIDSVLWDSWDSRNETPVYYFEKMED
;
A
#
# COMPACT_ATOMS: atom_id res chain seq x y z
N MET A 1 2.60 8.72 14.72
CA MET A 1 2.45 8.17 13.37
C MET A 1 3.52 7.14 13.14
N GLY A 2 3.14 5.97 12.74
CA GLY A 2 4.10 4.92 12.42
C GLY A 2 4.72 5.09 11.05
N ASP A 3 5.69 4.27 10.77
CA ASP A 3 6.38 4.24 9.47
C ASP A 3 5.72 3.25 8.49
N CYS A 4 4.47 2.87 8.74
CA CYS A 4 3.78 1.87 7.93
C CYS A 4 3.75 2.24 6.44
N THR A 5 3.55 3.52 6.12
CA THR A 5 3.54 3.98 4.73
C THR A 5 4.89 3.74 4.06
N VAL A 6 5.98 4.17 4.71
CA VAL A 6 7.32 4.00 4.16
C VAL A 6 7.66 2.51 4.04
N ARG A 7 7.35 1.75 5.09
CA ARG A 7 7.66 0.31 5.11
C ARG A 7 6.92 -0.45 4.02
N ALA A 8 5.63 -0.20 3.88
CA ALA A 8 4.81 -0.87 2.87
C ALA A 8 5.31 -0.55 1.46
N ILE A 9 5.57 0.73 1.19
CA ILE A 9 6.01 1.15 -0.14
C ILE A 9 7.43 0.63 -0.43
N SER A 10 8.35 0.69 0.54
CA SER A 10 9.70 0.18 0.32
C SER A 10 9.69 -1.31 0.01
N THR A 11 8.84 -2.07 0.68
CA THR A 11 8.70 -3.50 0.41
C THR A 11 8.12 -3.74 -0.98
N ALA A 12 7.06 -3.02 -1.33
CA ALA A 12 6.35 -3.20 -2.62
C ALA A 12 7.21 -2.79 -3.81
N THR A 13 8.05 -1.76 -3.65
CA THR A 13 8.90 -1.26 -4.73
C THR A 13 10.30 -1.88 -4.73
N ASP A 14 10.58 -2.76 -3.76
CA ASP A 14 11.90 -3.38 -3.58
C ASP A 14 13.00 -2.31 -3.49
N ASN A 15 12.72 -1.26 -2.73
CA ASN A 15 13.63 -0.14 -2.53
C ASN A 15 13.99 -0.05 -1.05
N GLY A 16 15.12 0.61 -0.73
CA GLY A 16 15.51 0.77 0.66
C GLY A 16 14.54 1.67 1.43
N TRP A 17 14.45 1.46 2.75
CA TRP A 17 13.56 2.26 3.59
C TRP A 17 13.93 3.75 3.52
N MET A 18 15.23 4.05 3.65
CA MET A 18 15.71 5.44 3.65
C MET A 18 15.45 6.10 2.30
N GLU A 19 15.71 5.38 1.20
CA GLU A 19 15.48 5.92 -0.15
C GLU A 19 14.00 6.21 -0.36
N THR A 20 13.13 5.30 0.07
CA THR A 20 11.68 5.50 -0.02
C THR A 20 11.24 6.71 0.79
N TYR A 21 11.76 6.84 2.02
CA TYR A 21 11.44 7.97 2.88
C TYR A 21 11.83 9.29 2.22
N LEU A 22 13.04 9.35 1.66
CA LEU A 22 13.52 10.57 0.99
C LEU A 22 12.69 10.88 -0.25
N ASP A 23 12.33 9.87 -1.03
CA ASP A 23 11.49 10.05 -2.21
C ASP A 23 10.11 10.60 -1.83
N LEU A 24 9.51 10.05 -0.77
CA LEU A 24 8.20 10.52 -0.30
C LEU A 24 8.30 11.96 0.22
N CYS A 25 9.39 12.29 0.89
CA CYS A 25 9.61 13.67 1.35
C CYS A 25 9.72 14.63 0.16
N LEU A 26 10.41 14.21 -0.89
CA LEU A 26 10.55 15.03 -2.10
C LEU A 26 9.19 15.24 -2.78
N PHE A 27 8.41 14.17 -2.91
CA PHE A 27 7.06 14.27 -3.47
C PHE A 27 6.18 15.18 -2.62
N GLY A 28 6.27 15.04 -1.29
CA GLY A 28 5.53 15.89 -0.37
C GLY A 28 5.91 17.36 -0.52
N LEU A 29 7.20 17.63 -0.66
CA LEU A 29 7.68 19.00 -0.88
C LEU A 29 7.15 19.58 -2.19
N LEU A 30 7.20 18.80 -3.28
CA LEU A 30 6.72 19.26 -4.58
C LEU A 30 5.21 19.48 -4.58
N MET A 31 4.48 18.71 -3.80
CA MET A 31 3.02 18.81 -3.70
C MET A 31 2.57 19.74 -2.55
N ALA A 32 3.53 20.28 -1.78
CA ALA A 32 3.26 21.09 -0.60
C ALA A 32 2.37 20.37 0.42
N ASP A 33 2.67 19.08 0.65
CA ASP A 33 1.88 18.22 1.54
C ASP A 33 2.82 17.33 2.35
N MET A 34 2.26 16.60 3.32
CA MET A 34 3.04 15.71 4.18
C MET A 34 3.44 14.44 3.41
N PRO A 35 4.63 13.86 3.69
CA PRO A 35 5.07 12.64 3.01
C PRO A 35 4.12 11.46 3.18
N SER A 36 3.37 11.43 4.28
CA SER A 36 2.42 10.34 4.56
C SER A 36 1.00 10.64 4.09
N ALA A 37 0.75 11.79 3.47
CA ALA A 37 -0.58 12.13 2.98
C ALA A 37 -0.99 11.18 1.84
N ASN A 38 -2.28 10.85 1.78
CA ASN A 38 -2.78 9.96 0.75
C ASN A 38 -2.52 10.46 -0.66
N SER A 39 -2.57 11.77 -0.87
CA SER A 39 -2.29 12.38 -2.17
C SER A 39 -0.83 12.12 -2.59
N VAL A 40 0.10 12.25 -1.65
CA VAL A 40 1.52 12.02 -1.92
C VAL A 40 1.78 10.55 -2.18
N THR A 41 1.23 9.67 -1.35
CA THR A 41 1.36 8.22 -1.52
C THR A 41 0.82 7.77 -2.87
N THR A 42 -0.36 8.27 -3.24
CA THR A 42 -0.98 7.93 -4.52
C THR A 42 -0.11 8.39 -5.69
N ALA A 43 0.39 9.62 -5.64
CA ALA A 43 1.24 10.17 -6.71
C ALA A 43 2.54 9.37 -6.84
N TYR A 44 3.16 9.05 -5.70
CA TYR A 44 4.41 8.29 -5.71
C TYR A 44 4.22 6.89 -6.28
N LEU A 45 3.19 6.17 -5.82
CA LEU A 45 2.93 4.82 -6.29
C LEU A 45 2.54 4.81 -7.77
N ARG A 46 1.78 5.81 -8.22
CA ARG A 46 1.46 5.94 -9.65
C ARG A 46 2.73 6.12 -10.47
N ASN A 47 3.68 6.91 -9.96
CA ASN A 47 4.97 7.11 -10.63
C ASN A 47 5.77 5.82 -10.72
N LYS A 48 5.59 4.92 -9.75
CA LYS A 48 6.27 3.61 -9.73
C LYS A 48 5.51 2.51 -10.46
N GLY A 49 4.44 2.86 -11.17
CA GLY A 49 3.70 1.90 -11.99
C GLY A 49 2.57 1.20 -11.28
N PHE A 50 2.09 1.74 -10.17
CA PHE A 50 0.94 1.19 -9.46
C PHE A 50 -0.33 1.95 -9.84
N ARG A 51 -1.46 1.24 -9.82
CA ARG A 51 -2.77 1.82 -10.05
C ARG A 51 -3.66 1.62 -8.84
N ARG A 52 -4.30 2.69 -8.37
CA ARG A 52 -5.20 2.64 -7.23
C ARG A 52 -6.55 2.06 -7.65
N ARG A 53 -7.05 1.14 -6.82
CA ARG A 53 -8.37 0.54 -6.99
C ARG A 53 -9.09 0.54 -5.66
N THR A 54 -10.42 0.63 -5.71
CA THR A 54 -11.25 0.55 -4.52
C THR A 54 -11.79 -0.87 -4.37
N ILE A 55 -12.07 -1.25 -3.13
CA ILE A 55 -12.66 -2.55 -2.83
C ILE A 55 -14.16 -2.33 -2.66
N PRO A 56 -15.02 -3.09 -3.36
CA PRO A 56 -16.46 -2.95 -3.22
C PRO A 56 -16.90 -3.16 -1.78
N ASP A 57 -17.79 -2.29 -1.29
CA ASP A 57 -18.24 -2.30 0.10
C ASP A 57 -19.58 -3.05 0.21
N ASP A 58 -19.62 -4.27 -0.31
CA ASP A 58 -20.83 -5.11 -0.26
C ASP A 58 -21.01 -5.75 1.10
N CYS A 59 -19.88 -6.07 1.77
CA CYS A 59 -19.90 -6.65 3.10
C CYS A 59 -18.60 -6.27 3.79
N PRO A 60 -18.51 -5.07 4.41
CA PRO A 60 -17.25 -4.57 4.93
C PRO A 60 -16.66 -5.46 6.04
N ASP A 61 -17.49 -6.17 6.78
CA ASP A 61 -17.02 -7.07 7.84
C ASP A 61 -16.70 -8.46 7.34
N CYS A 62 -17.00 -8.76 6.08
CA CYS A 62 -16.84 -10.11 5.52
C CYS A 62 -15.53 -10.30 4.77
N TYR A 63 -14.95 -9.23 4.27
CA TYR A 63 -13.75 -9.30 3.44
C TYR A 63 -12.55 -8.79 4.22
N THR A 64 -11.54 -9.64 4.36
CA THR A 64 -10.33 -9.32 5.12
C THR A 64 -9.12 -9.33 4.19
N ILE A 65 -7.96 -8.87 4.72
CA ILE A 65 -6.71 -8.94 3.98
C ILE A 65 -6.35 -10.39 3.65
N GLU A 66 -6.69 -11.33 4.55
CA GLU A 66 -6.48 -12.75 4.26
C GLU A 66 -7.27 -13.19 3.03
N ASP A 67 -8.51 -12.74 2.90
CA ASP A 67 -9.34 -13.02 1.72
C ASP A 67 -8.73 -12.39 0.47
N PHE A 68 -8.20 -11.18 0.60
CA PHE A 68 -7.52 -10.50 -0.50
C PHE A 68 -6.33 -11.32 -0.99
N CYS A 69 -5.55 -11.87 -0.06
CA CYS A 69 -4.41 -12.71 -0.41
C CYS A 69 -4.84 -13.95 -1.21
N LYS A 70 -5.96 -14.54 -0.83
CA LYS A 70 -6.49 -15.72 -1.53
C LYS A 70 -6.98 -15.39 -2.94
N ASP A 71 -7.57 -14.19 -3.10
CA ASP A 71 -8.09 -13.73 -4.39
C ASP A 71 -6.99 -13.27 -5.33
N HIS A 72 -5.82 -12.93 -4.79
CA HIS A 72 -4.71 -12.37 -5.58
C HIS A 72 -3.44 -13.18 -5.35
N PRO A 73 -3.37 -14.41 -5.90
CA PRO A 73 -2.22 -15.29 -5.66
C PRO A 73 -0.93 -14.81 -6.31
N LYS A 74 -1.01 -13.89 -7.25
CA LYS A 74 0.16 -13.35 -7.96
C LYS A 74 0.09 -11.83 -7.98
N GLY A 75 1.25 -11.19 -7.91
CA GLY A 75 1.37 -9.75 -8.05
C GLY A 75 1.80 -9.05 -6.78
N THR A 76 2.07 -7.77 -6.90
CA THR A 76 2.49 -6.89 -5.81
C THR A 76 1.41 -5.86 -5.56
N PHE A 77 0.99 -5.74 -4.31
CA PHE A 77 -0.10 -4.84 -3.92
C PHE A 77 0.27 -4.09 -2.66
N VAL A 78 -0.12 -2.82 -2.59
CA VAL A 78 -0.08 -2.03 -1.36
C VAL A 78 -1.52 -1.82 -0.94
N ILE A 79 -1.86 -2.23 0.27
CA ILE A 79 -3.25 -2.24 0.76
C ILE A 79 -3.43 -1.22 1.87
N GLY A 80 -4.49 -0.42 1.77
CA GLY A 80 -4.85 0.52 2.82
C GLY A 80 -6.09 0.05 3.56
N THR A 81 -6.06 0.14 4.90
CA THR A 81 -7.16 -0.28 5.76
C THR A 81 -7.90 0.91 6.40
N GLY A 82 -7.57 2.11 6.02
CA GLY A 82 -8.14 3.30 6.64
C GLY A 82 -7.18 3.98 7.61
N SER A 83 -6.44 3.20 8.37
CA SER A 83 -5.45 3.73 9.33
C SER A 83 -4.06 3.15 9.14
N HIS A 84 -3.91 2.20 8.22
CA HIS A 84 -2.67 1.43 8.09
C HIS A 84 -2.43 1.06 6.62
N LEU A 85 -1.16 1.03 6.24
CA LEU A 85 -0.74 0.52 4.92
C LEU A 85 0.08 -0.74 5.10
N THR A 86 -0.14 -1.71 4.25
CA THR A 86 0.63 -2.95 4.25
C THR A 86 0.86 -3.43 2.82
N THR A 87 1.68 -4.46 2.67
CA THR A 87 2.07 -4.97 1.35
C THR A 87 1.76 -6.46 1.26
N VAL A 88 1.24 -6.86 0.11
CA VAL A 88 1.03 -8.28 -0.23
C VAL A 88 1.79 -8.56 -1.53
N ILE A 89 2.65 -9.57 -1.50
CA ILE A 89 3.42 -9.99 -2.68
C ILE A 89 3.17 -11.48 -2.87
N ASP A 90 2.60 -11.85 -4.03
CA ASP A 90 2.30 -13.24 -4.39
C ASP A 90 1.56 -13.97 -3.27
N SER A 91 0.51 -13.34 -2.76
CA SER A 91 -0.36 -13.89 -1.71
C SER A 91 0.25 -13.90 -0.31
N VAL A 92 1.45 -13.35 -0.13
CA VAL A 92 2.12 -13.30 1.18
C VAL A 92 2.04 -11.88 1.74
N LEU A 93 1.53 -11.76 2.97
CA LEU A 93 1.44 -10.48 3.67
C LEU A 93 2.80 -10.12 4.29
N TRP A 94 3.27 -8.92 3.97
CA TRP A 94 4.51 -8.37 4.54
C TRP A 94 4.15 -7.20 5.44
N ASP A 95 4.14 -7.42 6.75
CA ASP A 95 3.80 -6.39 7.72
C ASP A 95 4.58 -6.60 9.01
N SER A 96 4.60 -5.57 9.85
CA SER A 96 5.27 -5.64 11.15
C SER A 96 4.44 -6.41 12.19
N TRP A 97 3.16 -6.57 11.94
CA TRP A 97 2.28 -7.40 12.76
C TRP A 97 1.27 -8.11 11.88
N ASP A 98 0.54 -9.05 12.47
CA ASP A 98 -0.45 -9.82 11.75
C ASP A 98 -1.71 -9.00 11.53
N SER A 99 -1.84 -8.41 10.36
CA SER A 99 -3.00 -7.60 9.98
C SER A 99 -3.98 -8.35 9.08
N ARG A 100 -3.90 -9.68 9.02
CA ARG A 100 -4.73 -10.49 8.11
C ARG A 100 -6.23 -10.31 8.34
N ASN A 101 -6.63 -10.00 9.56
CA ASN A 101 -8.03 -9.87 9.92
C ASN A 101 -8.57 -8.47 9.71
N GLU A 102 -7.75 -7.51 9.29
CA GLU A 102 -8.20 -6.16 9.05
C GLU A 102 -8.95 -6.07 7.72
N THR A 103 -9.86 -5.10 7.62
CA THR A 103 -10.67 -4.90 6.43
C THR A 103 -9.96 -3.96 5.47
N PRO A 104 -9.60 -4.41 4.25
CA PRO A 104 -9.01 -3.53 3.26
C PRO A 104 -10.07 -2.59 2.68
N VAL A 105 -9.69 -1.34 2.46
CA VAL A 105 -10.58 -0.31 1.92
C VAL A 105 -10.23 -0.02 0.47
N TYR A 106 -8.94 0.07 0.18
CA TYR A 106 -8.43 0.30 -1.17
C TYR A 106 -7.09 -0.41 -1.32
N TYR A 107 -6.64 -0.54 -2.56
CA TYR A 107 -5.31 -1.11 -2.81
C TYR A 107 -4.70 -0.48 -4.05
N PHE A 108 -3.37 -0.60 -4.13
CA PHE A 108 -2.60 -0.22 -5.32
C PHE A 108 -2.06 -1.49 -5.93
N GLU A 109 -2.34 -1.67 -7.19
CA GLU A 109 -1.89 -2.84 -7.95
C GLU A 109 -0.74 -2.45 -8.86
N LYS A 110 0.38 -3.20 -8.77
CA LYS A 110 1.50 -2.98 -9.68
C LYS A 110 1.11 -3.48 -11.06
N MET A 111 1.16 -2.57 -12.02
CA MET A 111 0.83 -2.91 -13.41
C MET A 111 2.06 -3.50 -14.10
N GLU A 112 1.84 -4.52 -14.90
CA GLU A 112 2.90 -5.08 -15.72
C GLU A 112 3.03 -4.26 -17.00
N ASP A 113 4.25 -4.09 -17.44
CA ASP A 113 4.55 -3.40 -18.69
C ASP A 113 4.36 -4.34 -19.89
#